data_97d4b52c03ea660d9105722e9345e40d
#
_entry.id   97d4b52c03ea660d9105722e9345e40d
#
_cell.length_a   1.000
_cell.length_b   1.000
_cell.length_c   1.000
_cell.angle_alpha   90.00
_cell.angle_beta   90.00
_cell.angle_gamma   90.00
#
_symmetry.space_group_name_H-M   'P 1'
#
loop_
_entity.id
_entity.type
_entity.pdbx_description
1 polymer ?
#
loop_
_entity_poly.entity_id
_entity_poly.type
_entity_poly.pdbx_seq_one_letter_code
_entity_poly.pdbx_strand_id
1 'polypeptide(L)'
;MELEDRDFINTPPMKTVRFGGNVVNTLAKFERGDTSDYELLKHQLTDPDIKDGQIINWLQEFRNCVTQLTKDHEQLVYVVLRLPWLGRSAAVVEEYLAFLSNLVSAQTVYLRSCLKMVVSNFTPGRTLIREGDVNISDSDDDDENLPRNFELCHQALQVIGRYVPFTSRFLMPILSENFPFVQKSSRTLECYVHNLLRVTVYFPLLRREVLELVVGRMLKLDVSAPRSDIEEAEENSAQQPEGGGAQDECLFDMDEDDGAEAKSSEAAGGAVMAHPVADRLDTLMAVLLSYIKDVCYVNGSLELDRTKELYRDLVSVFDKLVLPTHASSHVQYALFYLCSFRLACCRSAWFLEELWKSSRSGXVLSPRQPAVLRQAAAAYIGSFLARAKFLPVATVRACLDLLVPWLHRYIDGQDSGSKAFCDVALHGPFYTACQTVFYTLIFRHRAILEGSMRQGLAYLQGLNLERIVMCRLNPLKVCLPAVTNMFAAITRKYQLVFCYTIIERNSRLMLPTVRNSQGGSATLTNTNALDSFFPFDPYLLKRSRKFIEPLYQVWEEPGDCEVDAPRKPVRQCSAEEEDDFLQGEAVQTDGVVGMTPGSYESHLHSPRSVGSPPIAFLHRPF
;
A
#
# COMPACT_ATOMS: atom_id res chain seq x y z
N MET A 1 -21.35 5.62 -70.83
CA MET A 1 -20.26 5.71 -69.86
C MET A 1 -20.34 4.50 -68.95
N GLU A 2 -20.01 3.37 -69.52
CA GLU A 2 -20.00 2.04 -68.89
C GLU A 2 -18.57 1.51 -69.03
N LEU A 3 -17.73 1.90 -68.12
CA LEU A 3 -16.36 1.38 -68.11
C LEU A 3 -15.84 1.57 -66.72
N GLU A 4 -15.48 0.49 -66.12
CA GLU A 4 -14.42 0.43 -65.08
C GLU A 4 -14.64 -0.61 -63.97
N ASP A 5 -15.74 -1.40 -64.05
CA ASP A 5 -15.95 -2.48 -63.05
C ASP A 5 -15.33 -3.84 -63.46
N ARG A 6 -14.63 -3.92 -64.60
CA ARG A 6 -14.08 -5.22 -65.07
C ARG A 6 -12.59 -5.42 -64.76
N ASP A 7 -11.89 -4.37 -64.35
CA ASP A 7 -10.45 -4.48 -64.09
C ASP A 7 -10.12 -5.11 -62.75
N PHE A 8 -11.07 -5.11 -61.82
CA PHE A 8 -10.85 -5.67 -60.48
C PHE A 8 -10.73 -7.21 -60.52
N ILE A 9 -11.43 -7.88 -61.43
CA ILE A 9 -11.43 -9.35 -61.50
C ILE A 9 -10.19 -9.88 -62.25
N ASN A 10 -9.60 -9.07 -63.12
CA ASN A 10 -8.49 -9.47 -63.97
C ASN A 10 -7.12 -8.95 -63.52
N THR A 11 -7.07 -8.21 -62.42
CA THR A 11 -5.78 -7.79 -61.83
C THR A 11 -5.14 -9.01 -61.17
N PRO A 12 -4.01 -9.51 -61.67
CA PRO A 12 -3.34 -10.61 -60.95
C PRO A 12 -3.01 -10.17 -59.52
N PRO A 13 -3.15 -11.07 -58.54
CA PRO A 13 -2.81 -10.72 -57.18
C PRO A 13 -1.39 -10.15 -57.13
N MET A 14 -1.24 -8.99 -56.51
CA MET A 14 0.08 -8.37 -56.41
C MET A 14 1.05 -9.43 -55.89
N LYS A 15 2.08 -9.69 -56.65
CA LYS A 15 3.17 -10.58 -56.26
C LYS A 15 3.83 -9.94 -55.04
N THR A 16 3.50 -10.43 -53.88
CA THR A 16 4.26 -10.11 -52.68
C THR A 16 5.68 -10.61 -52.92
N VAL A 17 6.58 -9.67 -53.15
CA VAL A 17 8.00 -9.98 -53.32
C VAL A 17 8.48 -10.51 -51.98
N ARG A 18 8.67 -11.81 -51.91
CA ARG A 18 9.24 -12.43 -50.72
C ARG A 18 10.75 -12.25 -50.74
N PHE A 19 11.28 -11.75 -49.65
CA PHE A 19 12.72 -11.66 -49.48
C PHE A 19 13.30 -13.08 -49.41
N GLY A 20 14.13 -13.42 -50.40
CA GLY A 20 14.78 -14.73 -50.45
C GLY A 20 16.28 -14.66 -50.17
N GLY A 21 16.75 -13.55 -49.62
CA GLY A 21 18.17 -13.33 -49.37
C GLY A 21 18.63 -13.80 -48.00
N ASN A 22 19.93 -13.83 -47.82
CA ASN A 22 20.62 -14.13 -46.59
C ASN A 22 20.83 -12.83 -45.79
N VAL A 23 20.61 -12.85 -44.48
CA VAL A 23 20.74 -11.66 -43.61
C VAL A 23 22.16 -11.07 -43.67
N VAL A 24 23.21 -11.91 -43.68
CA VAL A 24 24.61 -11.45 -43.76
C VAL A 24 24.85 -10.63 -45.00
N ASN A 25 24.35 -11.13 -46.16
CA ASN A 25 24.48 -10.42 -47.44
C ASN A 25 23.69 -9.09 -47.44
N THR A 26 22.53 -9.08 -46.80
CA THR A 26 21.69 -7.88 -46.67
C THR A 26 22.40 -6.80 -45.83
N LEU A 27 23.04 -7.19 -44.73
CA LEU A 27 23.83 -6.27 -43.89
C LEU A 27 25.02 -5.71 -44.69
N ALA A 28 25.73 -6.58 -45.44
CA ALA A 28 26.88 -6.17 -46.27
C ALA A 28 26.47 -5.21 -47.40
N LYS A 29 25.27 -5.39 -47.99
CA LYS A 29 24.72 -4.45 -48.98
C LYS A 29 24.37 -3.10 -48.36
N PHE A 30 23.73 -3.14 -47.19
CA PHE A 30 23.37 -1.93 -46.45
C PHE A 30 24.61 -1.10 -46.12
N GLU A 31 25.71 -1.72 -45.71
CA GLU A 31 26.98 -1.05 -45.42
C GLU A 31 27.60 -0.39 -46.67
N ARG A 32 27.30 -0.93 -47.84
CA ARG A 32 27.73 -0.36 -49.15
C ARG A 32 26.79 0.72 -49.66
N GLY A 33 25.67 0.99 -48.94
CA GLY A 33 24.71 2.02 -49.32
C GLY A 33 23.46 1.53 -50.04
N ASP A 34 23.33 0.21 -50.32
CA ASP A 34 22.13 -0.38 -50.93
C ASP A 34 21.16 -0.80 -49.81
N THR A 35 20.11 -0.03 -49.63
CA THR A 35 19.11 -0.22 -48.58
C THR A 35 17.90 -1.05 -48.99
N SER A 36 17.81 -1.45 -50.28
CA SER A 36 16.60 -2.10 -50.81
C SER A 36 16.24 -3.41 -50.11
N ASP A 37 17.20 -4.33 -49.99
CA ASP A 37 17.00 -5.63 -49.32
C ASP A 37 16.76 -5.44 -47.82
N TYR A 38 17.41 -4.46 -47.21
CA TYR A 38 17.29 -4.14 -45.77
C TYR A 38 15.86 -3.67 -45.43
N GLU A 39 15.31 -2.77 -46.22
CA GLU A 39 13.93 -2.28 -46.04
C GLU A 39 12.90 -3.38 -46.29
N LEU A 40 13.15 -4.22 -47.33
CA LEU A 40 12.29 -5.37 -47.63
C LEU A 40 12.27 -6.38 -46.45
N LEU A 41 13.43 -6.65 -45.88
CA LEU A 41 13.56 -7.54 -44.71
C LEU A 41 12.77 -6.96 -43.49
N LYS A 42 12.91 -5.68 -43.21
CA LYS A 42 12.17 -5.00 -42.15
C LYS A 42 10.66 -5.11 -42.40
N HIS A 43 10.22 -4.89 -43.61
CA HIS A 43 8.81 -4.98 -43.99
C HIS A 43 8.27 -6.42 -43.75
N GLN A 44 9.02 -7.44 -44.15
CA GLN A 44 8.62 -8.84 -43.93
C GLN A 44 8.52 -9.21 -42.45
N LEU A 45 9.44 -8.71 -41.63
CA LEU A 45 9.43 -8.96 -40.20
C LEU A 45 8.25 -8.27 -39.49
N THR A 46 7.70 -7.21 -40.08
CA THR A 46 6.51 -6.52 -39.53
C THR A 46 5.19 -7.10 -40.03
N ASP A 47 5.23 -8.09 -40.92
CA ASP A 47 4.03 -8.74 -41.45
C ASP A 47 3.27 -9.46 -40.32
N PRO A 48 2.01 -9.10 -40.04
CA PRO A 48 1.24 -9.75 -38.97
C PRO A 48 0.96 -11.24 -39.26
N ASP A 49 0.97 -11.64 -40.52
CA ASP A 49 0.68 -13.03 -40.94
C ASP A 49 1.94 -13.90 -41.07
N ILE A 50 3.07 -13.44 -40.56
CA ILE A 50 4.33 -14.20 -40.61
C ILE A 50 4.19 -15.55 -39.89
N LYS A 51 4.61 -16.62 -40.53
CA LYS A 51 4.49 -18.00 -40.03
C LYS A 51 5.63 -18.36 -39.09
N ASP A 52 5.37 -19.24 -38.14
CA ASP A 52 6.35 -19.70 -37.15
C ASP A 52 7.65 -20.20 -37.76
N GLY A 53 7.55 -20.99 -38.84
CA GLY A 53 8.74 -21.51 -39.57
C GLY A 53 9.61 -20.38 -40.15
N GLN A 54 9.00 -19.29 -40.60
CA GLN A 54 9.73 -18.13 -41.12
C GLN A 54 10.42 -17.37 -40.00
N ILE A 55 9.72 -17.20 -38.87
CA ILE A 55 10.29 -16.54 -37.69
C ILE A 55 11.52 -17.33 -37.19
N ILE A 56 11.41 -18.66 -37.08
CA ILE A 56 12.51 -19.53 -36.62
C ILE A 56 13.72 -19.37 -37.57
N ASN A 57 13.49 -19.45 -38.89
CA ASN A 57 14.56 -19.31 -39.88
C ASN A 57 15.27 -17.94 -39.76
N TRP A 58 14.49 -16.84 -39.63
CA TRP A 58 15.06 -15.50 -39.47
C TRP A 58 15.87 -15.39 -38.18
N LEU A 59 15.32 -15.90 -37.06
CA LEU A 59 16.02 -15.84 -35.78
C LEU A 59 17.34 -16.61 -35.81
N GLN A 60 17.36 -17.77 -36.46
CA GLN A 60 18.59 -18.55 -36.64
C GLN A 60 19.64 -17.78 -37.47
N GLU A 61 19.22 -17.14 -38.56
CA GLU A 61 20.11 -16.30 -39.36
C GLU A 61 20.65 -15.09 -38.54
N PHE A 62 19.80 -14.42 -37.80
CA PHE A 62 20.21 -13.32 -36.92
C PHE A 62 21.19 -13.79 -35.85
N ARG A 63 20.98 -14.97 -35.25
CA ARG A 63 21.92 -15.56 -34.29
C ARG A 63 23.30 -15.79 -34.90
N ASN A 64 23.34 -16.23 -36.15
CA ASN A 64 24.61 -16.50 -36.84
C ASN A 64 25.40 -15.22 -37.13
N CYS A 65 24.75 -14.06 -37.15
CA CYS A 65 25.38 -12.78 -37.48
C CYS A 65 25.26 -11.72 -36.35
N VAL A 66 25.01 -12.14 -35.10
CA VAL A 66 24.83 -11.18 -33.97
C VAL A 66 26.02 -10.23 -33.83
N THR A 67 27.23 -10.67 -34.11
CA THR A 67 28.44 -9.84 -34.02
C THR A 67 28.44 -8.68 -35.04
N GLN A 68 27.69 -8.84 -36.16
CA GLN A 68 27.56 -7.81 -37.17
C GLN A 68 26.42 -6.83 -36.90
N LEU A 69 25.51 -7.15 -35.95
CA LEU A 69 24.37 -6.30 -35.58
C LEU A 69 24.84 -5.15 -34.67
N THR A 70 25.71 -4.30 -35.18
CA THR A 70 26.22 -3.13 -34.46
C THR A 70 25.11 -2.08 -34.30
N LYS A 71 25.45 -0.97 -33.67
CA LYS A 71 24.52 0.15 -33.44
C LYS A 71 23.95 0.70 -34.74
N ASP A 72 24.66 0.55 -35.88
CA ASP A 72 24.23 1.02 -37.20
C ASP A 72 22.97 0.26 -37.66
N HIS A 73 22.73 -0.94 -37.15
CA HIS A 73 21.58 -1.78 -37.49
C HIS A 73 20.47 -1.72 -36.39
N GLU A 74 20.47 -0.68 -35.56
CA GLU A 74 19.53 -0.57 -34.44
C GLU A 74 18.05 -0.64 -34.87
N GLN A 75 17.69 -0.06 -36.01
CA GLN A 75 16.32 -0.11 -36.52
C GLN A 75 15.87 -1.55 -36.85
N LEU A 76 16.75 -2.35 -37.47
CA LEU A 76 16.47 -3.75 -37.77
C LEU A 76 16.31 -4.56 -36.44
N VAL A 77 17.22 -4.36 -35.50
CA VAL A 77 17.15 -5.04 -34.20
C VAL A 77 15.83 -4.69 -33.47
N TYR A 78 15.39 -3.44 -33.52
CA TYR A 78 14.13 -3.02 -32.92
C TYR A 78 12.91 -3.69 -33.59
N VAL A 79 12.95 -3.92 -34.89
CA VAL A 79 11.91 -4.67 -35.61
C VAL A 79 11.88 -6.13 -35.11
N VAL A 80 13.06 -6.76 -34.96
CA VAL A 80 13.15 -8.14 -34.42
C VAL A 80 12.63 -8.20 -32.98
N LEU A 81 12.94 -7.20 -32.14
CA LEU A 81 12.46 -7.15 -30.76
C LEU A 81 10.94 -6.96 -30.67
N ARG A 82 10.28 -6.42 -31.69
CA ARG A 82 8.82 -6.27 -31.77
C ARG A 82 8.10 -7.50 -32.33
N LEU A 83 8.83 -8.52 -32.76
CA LEU A 83 8.19 -9.77 -33.24
C LEU A 83 7.28 -10.33 -32.12
N PRO A 84 6.06 -10.77 -32.50
CA PRO A 84 5.13 -11.35 -31.52
C PRO A 84 5.56 -12.77 -31.15
N TRP A 85 6.45 -12.91 -30.21
CA TRP A 85 6.98 -14.21 -29.77
C TRP A 85 6.14 -14.86 -28.66
N LEU A 86 5.44 -14.06 -27.86
CA LEU A 86 4.52 -14.56 -26.84
C LEU A 86 3.25 -15.11 -27.52
N GLY A 87 2.74 -16.23 -27.03
CA GLY A 87 1.58 -16.89 -27.62
C GLY A 87 1.89 -17.75 -28.84
N ARG A 88 3.14 -17.76 -29.30
CA ARG A 88 3.59 -18.59 -30.42
C ARG A 88 3.98 -20.01 -29.96
N SER A 89 4.32 -20.88 -30.92
CA SER A 89 4.77 -22.25 -30.62
C SER A 89 6.03 -22.27 -29.74
N ALA A 90 6.21 -23.36 -29.00
CA ALA A 90 7.37 -23.54 -28.11
C ALA A 90 8.70 -23.39 -28.85
N ALA A 91 8.75 -23.83 -30.13
CA ALA A 91 9.96 -23.71 -30.97
C ALA A 91 10.33 -22.26 -31.25
N VAL A 92 9.34 -21.38 -31.52
CA VAL A 92 9.56 -19.94 -31.72
C VAL A 92 10.09 -19.30 -30.42
N VAL A 93 9.46 -19.61 -29.28
CA VAL A 93 9.87 -19.09 -27.97
C VAL A 93 11.32 -19.48 -27.65
N GLU A 94 11.64 -20.77 -27.82
CA GLU A 94 12.99 -21.29 -27.56
C GLU A 94 14.04 -20.57 -28.41
N GLU A 95 13.76 -20.43 -29.70
CA GLU A 95 14.67 -19.75 -30.64
C GLU A 95 14.80 -18.25 -30.32
N TYR A 96 13.68 -17.61 -29.91
CA TYR A 96 13.69 -16.18 -29.55
C TYR A 96 14.52 -15.95 -28.28
N LEU A 97 14.38 -16.80 -27.26
CA LEU A 97 15.20 -16.71 -26.03
C LEU A 97 16.69 -16.92 -26.34
N ALA A 98 16.99 -17.86 -27.24
CA ALA A 98 18.36 -18.10 -27.70
C ALA A 98 18.92 -16.88 -28.45
N PHE A 99 18.11 -16.25 -29.29
CA PHE A 99 18.47 -15.00 -29.97
C PHE A 99 18.75 -13.87 -28.96
N LEU A 100 17.87 -13.66 -27.98
CA LEU A 100 18.05 -12.63 -26.96
C LEU A 100 19.37 -12.83 -26.20
N SER A 101 19.67 -14.05 -25.78
CA SER A 101 20.91 -14.36 -25.03
C SER A 101 22.16 -14.06 -25.85
N ASN A 102 22.14 -14.45 -27.14
CA ASN A 102 23.25 -14.20 -28.05
C ASN A 102 23.41 -12.70 -28.34
N LEU A 103 22.29 -11.99 -28.55
CA LEU A 103 22.30 -10.54 -28.83
C LEU A 103 22.90 -9.76 -27.65
N VAL A 104 22.43 -9.98 -26.40
CA VAL A 104 22.92 -9.22 -25.26
C VAL A 104 24.36 -9.57 -24.90
N SER A 105 24.80 -10.80 -25.21
CA SER A 105 26.19 -11.22 -25.01
C SER A 105 27.14 -10.56 -26.00
N ALA A 106 26.76 -10.52 -27.27
CA ALA A 106 27.61 -9.98 -28.36
C ALA A 106 27.52 -8.46 -28.47
N GLN A 107 26.34 -7.89 -28.23
CA GLN A 107 26.02 -6.47 -28.46
C GLN A 107 25.32 -5.89 -27.22
N THR A 108 26.07 -5.58 -26.18
CA THR A 108 25.54 -5.07 -24.91
C THR A 108 24.79 -3.74 -25.08
N VAL A 109 24.97 -3.03 -26.19
CA VAL A 109 24.24 -1.79 -26.52
C VAL A 109 22.73 -2.02 -26.55
N TYR A 110 22.27 -3.24 -26.89
CA TYR A 110 20.84 -3.58 -26.96
C TYR A 110 20.27 -4.13 -25.65
N LEU A 111 21.07 -4.26 -24.59
CA LEU A 111 20.61 -4.78 -23.30
C LEU A 111 19.36 -4.02 -22.79
N ARG A 112 19.44 -2.69 -22.77
CA ARG A 112 18.33 -1.84 -22.29
C ARG A 112 17.05 -2.04 -23.14
N SER A 113 17.20 -2.14 -24.46
CA SER A 113 16.06 -2.35 -25.37
C SER A 113 15.43 -3.73 -25.17
N CYS A 114 16.24 -4.77 -24.97
CA CYS A 114 15.75 -6.13 -24.68
C CYS A 114 14.99 -6.16 -23.35
N LEU A 115 15.54 -5.55 -22.30
CA LEU A 115 14.89 -5.47 -20.99
C LEU A 115 13.56 -4.70 -21.07
N LYS A 116 13.54 -3.58 -21.77
CA LYS A 116 12.34 -2.77 -21.96
C LYS A 116 11.25 -3.53 -22.72
N MET A 117 11.64 -4.29 -23.75
CA MET A 117 10.70 -5.14 -24.51
C MET A 117 10.04 -6.16 -23.57
N VAL A 118 10.81 -6.86 -22.75
CA VAL A 118 10.29 -7.89 -21.84
C VAL A 118 9.36 -7.25 -20.79
N VAL A 119 9.80 -6.17 -20.14
CA VAL A 119 9.04 -5.48 -19.08
C VAL A 119 7.73 -4.90 -19.61
N SER A 120 7.70 -4.44 -20.87
CA SER A 120 6.46 -3.92 -21.49
C SER A 120 5.35 -4.98 -21.57
N ASN A 121 5.70 -6.26 -21.46
CA ASN A 121 4.75 -7.38 -21.47
C ASN A 121 4.34 -7.83 -20.06
N PHE A 122 4.64 -7.06 -19.02
CA PHE A 122 4.24 -7.36 -17.63
C PHE A 122 2.78 -7.02 -17.33
N THR A 123 2.07 -6.43 -18.28
CA THR A 123 0.64 -6.10 -18.17
C THR A 123 -0.15 -6.89 -19.21
N PRO A 124 -1.46 -7.08 -19.04
CA PRO A 124 -2.30 -7.65 -20.08
C PRO A 124 -2.15 -6.86 -21.40
N GLY A 125 -1.98 -7.55 -22.51
CA GLY A 125 -1.85 -6.91 -23.82
C GLY A 125 -3.11 -6.15 -24.20
N ARG A 126 -2.95 -4.99 -24.85
CA ARG A 126 -4.07 -4.34 -25.51
C ARG A 126 -4.42 -5.17 -26.74
N THR A 127 -5.60 -5.74 -26.75
CA THR A 127 -6.20 -6.20 -28.02
C THR A 127 -6.38 -4.97 -28.89
N LEU A 128 -5.56 -4.88 -29.95
CA LEU A 128 -5.77 -3.87 -30.98
C LEU A 128 -7.10 -4.17 -31.67
N ILE A 129 -8.13 -3.44 -31.28
CA ILE A 129 -9.42 -3.48 -31.98
C ILE A 129 -9.16 -2.94 -33.39
N ARG A 130 -9.16 -3.84 -34.37
CA ARG A 130 -9.19 -3.44 -35.79
C ARG A 130 -10.52 -2.73 -36.03
N GLU A 131 -10.47 -1.49 -36.46
CA GLU A 131 -11.65 -0.75 -36.95
C GLU A 131 -12.33 -1.56 -38.03
N GLY A 132 -13.52 -2.06 -37.79
CA GLY A 132 -14.40 -2.67 -38.77
C GLY A 132 -15.00 -4.04 -38.46
N ASP A 133 -14.62 -4.71 -37.41
CA ASP A 133 -15.23 -6.00 -37.08
C ASP A 133 -15.92 -5.94 -35.71
N VAL A 134 -17.23 -5.79 -35.73
CA VAL A 134 -18.07 -5.90 -34.54
C VAL A 134 -18.26 -7.39 -34.22
N ASN A 135 -17.20 -8.07 -33.92
CA ASN A 135 -17.26 -9.34 -33.22
C ASN A 135 -16.80 -9.08 -31.81
N ILE A 136 -17.77 -8.91 -30.94
CA ILE A 136 -17.59 -9.01 -29.51
C ILE A 136 -17.22 -10.47 -29.24
N SER A 137 -16.01 -10.82 -29.52
CA SER A 137 -15.38 -12.00 -29.00
C SER A 137 -14.89 -11.60 -27.62
N ASP A 138 -15.69 -11.87 -26.63
CA ASP A 138 -15.26 -11.99 -25.25
C ASP A 138 -14.12 -13.04 -25.29
N SER A 139 -12.90 -12.57 -25.38
CA SER A 139 -11.74 -13.46 -25.48
C SER A 139 -11.29 -13.85 -24.08
N ASP A 140 -12.06 -14.72 -23.45
CA ASP A 140 -11.59 -15.49 -22.27
C ASP A 140 -10.29 -16.26 -22.61
N ASP A 141 -10.03 -16.50 -23.89
CA ASP A 141 -8.82 -17.18 -24.38
C ASP A 141 -7.53 -16.39 -24.12
N ASP A 142 -7.59 -15.06 -24.12
CA ASP A 142 -6.41 -14.23 -23.86
C ASP A 142 -6.00 -14.29 -22.38
N ASP A 143 -6.94 -14.44 -21.47
CA ASP A 143 -6.68 -14.59 -20.04
C ASP A 143 -6.06 -15.94 -19.69
N GLU A 144 -6.39 -17.00 -20.39
CA GLU A 144 -5.82 -18.35 -20.14
C GLU A 144 -4.31 -18.41 -20.47
N ASN A 145 -3.87 -17.67 -21.48
CA ASN A 145 -2.47 -17.65 -21.92
C ASN A 145 -1.61 -16.66 -21.12
N LEU A 146 -2.22 -15.73 -20.41
CA LEU A 146 -1.51 -14.65 -19.72
C LEU A 146 -0.49 -15.16 -18.67
N PRO A 147 -0.81 -16.14 -17.81
CA PRO A 147 0.18 -16.67 -16.86
C PRO A 147 1.40 -17.30 -17.57
N ARG A 148 1.16 -17.99 -18.69
CA ARG A 148 2.24 -18.59 -19.50
C ARG A 148 3.12 -17.49 -20.09
N ASN A 149 2.53 -16.44 -20.63
CA ASN A 149 3.26 -15.31 -21.23
C ASN A 149 4.12 -14.61 -20.16
N PHE A 150 3.61 -14.42 -18.94
CA PHE A 150 4.39 -13.86 -17.84
C PHE A 150 5.55 -14.76 -17.45
N GLU A 151 5.32 -16.09 -17.40
CA GLU A 151 6.38 -17.08 -17.15
C GLU A 151 7.51 -16.94 -18.16
N LEU A 152 7.17 -16.80 -19.44
CA LEU A 152 8.14 -16.64 -20.53
C LEU A 152 8.93 -15.33 -20.39
N CYS A 153 8.27 -14.24 -19.98
CA CYS A 153 8.93 -12.97 -19.70
C CYS A 153 9.96 -13.10 -18.57
N HIS A 154 9.61 -13.82 -17.51
CA HIS A 154 10.54 -14.06 -16.40
C HIS A 154 11.71 -14.97 -16.83
N GLN A 155 11.44 -15.98 -17.66
CA GLN A 155 12.50 -16.81 -18.24
C GLN A 155 13.46 -15.96 -19.08
N ALA A 156 12.94 -15.03 -19.89
CA ALA A 156 13.75 -14.11 -20.68
C ALA A 156 14.68 -13.26 -19.80
N LEU A 157 14.15 -12.68 -18.70
CA LEU A 157 14.95 -11.89 -17.77
C LEU A 157 16.01 -12.73 -17.08
N GLN A 158 15.69 -13.97 -16.70
CA GLN A 158 16.65 -14.90 -16.09
C GLN A 158 17.78 -15.25 -17.06
N VAL A 159 17.44 -15.54 -18.31
CA VAL A 159 18.42 -15.85 -19.36
C VAL A 159 19.34 -14.66 -19.59
N ILE A 160 18.78 -13.45 -19.76
CA ILE A 160 19.55 -12.21 -19.94
C ILE A 160 20.49 -12.00 -18.74
N GLY A 161 19.96 -12.13 -17.51
CA GLY A 161 20.74 -11.94 -16.28
C GLY A 161 21.88 -12.94 -16.12
N ARG A 162 21.71 -14.15 -16.63
CA ARG A 162 22.74 -15.20 -16.62
C ARG A 162 23.92 -14.82 -17.52
N TYR A 163 23.66 -14.25 -18.69
CA TYR A 163 24.70 -13.87 -19.65
C TYR A 163 25.31 -12.50 -19.37
N VAL A 164 24.54 -11.60 -18.74
CA VAL A 164 25.01 -10.23 -18.42
C VAL A 164 24.80 -9.97 -16.92
N PRO A 165 25.78 -10.25 -16.07
CA PRO A 165 25.62 -10.17 -14.59
C PRO A 165 25.20 -8.79 -14.07
N PHE A 166 25.53 -7.70 -14.75
CA PHE A 166 25.16 -6.34 -14.33
C PHE A 166 23.78 -5.88 -14.81
N THR A 167 22.95 -6.80 -15.33
CA THR A 167 21.56 -6.54 -15.78
C THR A 167 20.74 -5.80 -14.72
N SER A 168 20.90 -6.13 -13.44
CA SER A 168 20.16 -5.53 -12.33
C SER A 168 20.26 -3.99 -12.31
N ARG A 169 21.41 -3.43 -12.64
CA ARG A 169 21.64 -1.97 -12.66
C ARG A 169 20.77 -1.26 -13.71
N PHE A 170 20.51 -1.92 -14.84
CA PHE A 170 19.71 -1.35 -15.93
C PHE A 170 18.23 -1.66 -15.78
N LEU A 171 17.90 -2.76 -15.10
CA LEU A 171 16.53 -3.24 -14.97
C LEU A 171 15.68 -2.33 -14.07
N MET A 172 16.20 -1.88 -12.93
CA MET A 172 15.41 -1.10 -11.97
C MET A 172 14.83 0.21 -12.55
N PRO A 173 15.62 1.03 -13.26
CA PRO A 173 15.05 2.21 -13.93
C PRO A 173 13.95 1.86 -14.94
N ILE A 174 14.11 0.77 -15.71
CA ILE A 174 13.12 0.30 -16.69
C ILE A 174 11.83 -0.12 -15.98
N LEU A 175 11.93 -0.85 -14.86
CA LEU A 175 10.76 -1.25 -14.06
C LEU A 175 10.00 -0.03 -13.54
N SER A 176 10.72 1.00 -13.12
CA SER A 176 10.12 2.24 -12.63
C SER A 176 9.45 3.05 -13.75
N GLU A 177 10.11 3.16 -14.92
CA GLU A 177 9.61 3.89 -16.11
C GLU A 177 8.33 3.25 -16.68
N ASN A 178 8.24 1.92 -16.66
CA ASN A 178 7.11 1.18 -17.23
C ASN A 178 5.99 0.92 -16.23
N PHE A 179 6.09 1.42 -15.00
CA PHE A 179 5.03 1.25 -14.00
C PHE A 179 3.74 1.93 -14.52
N PRO A 180 2.61 1.20 -14.62
CA PRO A 180 1.36 1.78 -15.11
C PRO A 180 0.91 2.97 -14.27
N PHE A 181 0.20 3.92 -14.87
CA PHE A 181 -0.43 5.02 -14.13
C PHE A 181 -1.41 4.43 -13.12
N VAL A 182 -1.49 5.05 -11.94
CA VAL A 182 -2.31 4.56 -10.83
C VAL A 182 -3.82 4.61 -11.11
N GLN A 183 -4.23 5.33 -12.17
CA GLN A 183 -5.61 5.39 -12.64
C GLN A 183 -6.00 4.18 -13.53
N LYS A 184 -5.03 3.38 -13.97
CA LYS A 184 -5.30 2.18 -14.77
C LYS A 184 -6.12 1.16 -13.96
N SER A 185 -6.70 0.18 -14.66
CA SER A 185 -7.56 -0.83 -14.04
C SER A 185 -6.84 -1.61 -12.94
N SER A 186 -7.59 -2.11 -11.97
CA SER A 186 -7.07 -2.97 -10.89
C SER A 186 -6.30 -4.15 -11.46
N ARG A 187 -6.79 -4.76 -12.53
CA ARG A 187 -6.15 -5.90 -13.21
C ARG A 187 -4.77 -5.55 -13.77
N THR A 188 -4.65 -4.42 -14.45
CA THR A 188 -3.37 -3.95 -15.01
C THR A 188 -2.33 -3.73 -13.92
N LEU A 189 -2.73 -3.04 -12.84
CA LEU A 189 -1.85 -2.77 -11.70
C LEU A 189 -1.46 -4.07 -10.99
N GLU A 190 -2.43 -4.97 -10.78
CA GLU A 190 -2.22 -6.28 -10.16
C GLU A 190 -1.16 -7.09 -10.91
N CYS A 191 -1.34 -7.24 -12.22
CA CYS A 191 -0.41 -8.00 -13.08
C CYS A 191 1.00 -7.41 -13.02
N TYR A 192 1.11 -6.10 -13.14
CA TYR A 192 2.41 -5.43 -13.13
C TYR A 192 3.11 -5.59 -11.78
N VAL A 193 2.43 -5.32 -10.68
CA VAL A 193 3.00 -5.41 -9.32
C VAL A 193 3.36 -6.87 -9.01
N HIS A 194 2.51 -7.82 -9.39
CA HIS A 194 2.80 -9.26 -9.20
C HIS A 194 4.09 -9.65 -9.91
N ASN A 195 4.25 -9.26 -11.18
CA ASN A 195 5.46 -9.55 -11.97
C ASN A 195 6.68 -8.81 -11.40
N LEU A 196 6.50 -7.57 -10.96
CA LEU A 196 7.56 -6.76 -10.35
C LEU A 196 8.11 -7.44 -9.08
N LEU A 197 7.23 -7.92 -8.20
CA LEU A 197 7.62 -8.65 -6.99
C LEU A 197 8.28 -9.98 -7.33
N ARG A 198 7.82 -10.66 -8.38
CA ARG A 198 8.41 -11.92 -8.83
C ARG A 198 9.86 -11.74 -9.32
N VAL A 199 10.21 -10.61 -9.89
CA VAL A 199 11.60 -10.29 -10.29
C VAL A 199 12.56 -10.43 -9.08
N THR A 200 12.10 -10.12 -7.87
CA THR A 200 12.92 -10.18 -6.66
C THR A 200 13.34 -11.62 -6.28
N VAL A 201 12.64 -12.63 -6.81
CA VAL A 201 12.94 -14.05 -6.54
C VAL A 201 14.28 -14.45 -7.16
N TYR A 202 14.55 -13.97 -8.39
CA TYR A 202 15.79 -14.31 -9.10
C TYR A 202 16.79 -13.14 -9.19
N PHE A 203 16.36 -11.91 -8.85
CA PHE A 203 17.26 -10.77 -8.64
C PHE A 203 17.07 -10.23 -7.21
N PRO A 204 17.50 -10.98 -6.18
CA PRO A 204 17.24 -10.60 -4.78
C PRO A 204 17.88 -9.27 -4.37
N LEU A 205 18.92 -8.82 -5.04
CA LEU A 205 19.55 -7.53 -4.78
C LEU A 205 18.62 -6.35 -5.08
N LEU A 206 17.63 -6.53 -5.95
CA LEU A 206 16.65 -5.49 -6.31
C LEU A 206 15.47 -5.42 -5.33
N ARG A 207 15.33 -6.38 -4.41
CA ARG A 207 14.12 -6.51 -3.58
C ARG A 207 13.77 -5.22 -2.84
N ARG A 208 14.75 -4.57 -2.20
CA ARG A 208 14.50 -3.33 -1.47
C ARG A 208 13.99 -2.21 -2.39
N GLU A 209 14.64 -2.01 -3.53
CA GLU A 209 14.24 -0.96 -4.50
C GLU A 209 12.87 -1.25 -5.11
N VAL A 210 12.57 -2.53 -5.40
CA VAL A 210 11.25 -2.96 -5.89
C VAL A 210 10.19 -2.68 -4.83
N LEU A 211 10.44 -3.04 -3.56
CA LEU A 211 9.50 -2.76 -2.47
C LEU A 211 9.32 -1.25 -2.26
N GLU A 212 10.38 -0.45 -2.37
CA GLU A 212 10.28 1.01 -2.32
C GLU A 212 9.35 1.54 -3.44
N LEU A 213 9.50 1.02 -4.65
CA LEU A 213 8.67 1.42 -5.79
C LEU A 213 7.20 1.04 -5.56
N VAL A 214 6.93 -0.23 -5.20
CA VAL A 214 5.57 -0.74 -4.97
C VAL A 214 4.90 0.02 -3.82
N VAL A 215 5.54 0.09 -2.66
CA VAL A 215 5.00 0.77 -1.47
C VAL A 215 4.77 2.25 -1.75
N GLY A 216 5.71 2.91 -2.47
CA GLY A 216 5.56 4.31 -2.85
C GLY A 216 4.34 4.58 -3.73
N ARG A 217 4.04 3.67 -4.66
CA ARG A 217 2.84 3.77 -5.51
C ARG A 217 1.56 3.50 -4.69
N MET A 218 1.61 2.49 -3.81
CA MET A 218 0.48 2.15 -2.94
C MET A 218 0.17 3.29 -1.95
N LEU A 219 1.18 3.96 -1.40
CA LEU A 219 0.99 5.11 -0.51
C LEU A 219 0.26 6.26 -1.22
N LYS A 220 0.52 6.47 -2.51
CA LYS A 220 -0.19 7.49 -3.30
C LYS A 220 -1.69 7.16 -3.39
N LEU A 221 -2.03 5.88 -3.60
CA LEU A 221 -3.43 5.42 -3.59
C LEU A 221 -4.03 5.59 -2.19
N ASP A 222 -3.32 5.16 -1.14
CA ASP A 222 -3.80 5.18 0.24
C ASP A 222 -4.15 6.59 0.71
N VAL A 223 -3.26 7.55 0.42
CA VAL A 223 -3.45 8.96 0.80
C VAL A 223 -4.57 9.61 -0.03
N SER A 224 -4.79 9.17 -1.28
CA SER A 224 -5.85 9.72 -2.14
C SER A 224 -7.24 9.12 -1.87
N ALA A 225 -7.34 8.13 -0.98
CA ALA A 225 -8.60 7.53 -0.56
C ALA A 225 -8.69 7.57 0.98
N PRO A 226 -9.02 8.72 1.58
CA PRO A 226 -9.17 8.82 3.02
C PRO A 226 -10.25 7.88 3.55
N ARG A 227 -10.14 7.46 4.83
CA ARG A 227 -11.10 6.55 5.45
C ARG A 227 -12.54 7.04 5.32
N SER A 228 -12.77 8.34 5.56
CA SER A 228 -14.09 8.97 5.43
C SER A 228 -14.72 8.75 4.06
N ASP A 229 -13.92 8.90 3.00
CA ASP A 229 -14.41 8.77 1.62
C ASP A 229 -14.73 7.31 1.29
N ILE A 230 -13.91 6.37 1.82
CA ILE A 230 -14.15 4.93 1.67
C ILE A 230 -15.45 4.54 2.39
N GLU A 231 -15.61 4.96 3.65
CA GLU A 231 -16.79 4.67 4.47
C GLU A 231 -18.06 5.25 3.82
N GLU A 232 -18.01 6.50 3.37
CA GLU A 232 -19.12 7.16 2.67
C GLU A 232 -19.51 6.42 1.38
N ALA A 233 -18.53 5.98 0.59
CA ALA A 233 -18.78 5.22 -0.65
C ALA A 233 -19.43 3.87 -0.34
N GLU A 234 -18.98 3.18 0.70
CA GLU A 234 -19.58 1.89 1.12
C GLU A 234 -21.01 2.07 1.64
N GLU A 235 -21.25 3.10 2.45
CA GLU A 235 -22.60 3.41 2.95
C GLU A 235 -23.57 3.74 1.80
N ASN A 236 -23.13 4.55 0.85
CA ASN A 236 -23.92 4.92 -0.32
C ASN A 236 -24.24 3.70 -1.20
N SER A 237 -23.28 2.80 -1.36
CA SER A 237 -23.46 1.54 -2.10
C SER A 237 -24.48 0.61 -1.39
N ALA A 238 -24.43 0.53 -0.07
CA ALA A 238 -25.35 -0.30 0.73
C ALA A 238 -26.79 0.24 0.74
N GLN A 239 -26.98 1.54 0.51
CA GLN A 239 -28.30 2.19 0.52
C GLN A 239 -29.01 2.15 -0.84
N GLN A 240 -28.35 1.74 -1.91
CA GLN A 240 -28.98 1.58 -3.22
C GLN A 240 -29.80 0.29 -3.24
N PRO A 241 -31.15 0.35 -3.41
CA PRO A 241 -31.95 -0.86 -3.49
C PRO A 241 -31.65 -1.64 -4.78
N GLU A 242 -31.48 -2.95 -4.64
CA GLU A 242 -31.35 -3.85 -5.77
C GLU A 242 -32.64 -3.81 -6.63
N GLY A 243 -32.64 -3.06 -7.68
CA GLY A 243 -33.74 -3.04 -8.64
C GLY A 243 -34.13 -1.67 -9.17
N GLY A 244 -33.63 -1.35 -10.33
CA GLY A 244 -34.09 -0.19 -11.05
C GLY A 244 -33.00 0.43 -11.92
N GLY A 245 -32.93 -0.03 -13.16
CA GLY A 245 -32.07 0.62 -14.14
C GLY A 245 -32.54 2.04 -14.40
N ALA A 246 -31.80 3.02 -13.93
CA ALA A 246 -31.94 4.40 -14.35
C ALA A 246 -30.58 4.85 -14.90
N GLN A 247 -30.56 5.07 -16.17
CA GLN A 247 -29.48 5.71 -16.87
C GLN A 247 -29.34 7.14 -16.34
N ASP A 248 -28.32 7.40 -15.56
CA ASP A 248 -27.97 8.78 -15.24
C ASP A 248 -26.79 9.16 -16.14
N GLU A 249 -27.08 10.06 -17.05
CA GLU A 249 -26.09 10.56 -18.01
C GLU A 249 -25.06 11.43 -17.27
N CYS A 250 -23.91 10.86 -16.96
CA CYS A 250 -22.75 11.66 -16.58
C CYS A 250 -22.19 12.33 -17.83
N LEU A 251 -22.56 13.60 -18.01
CA LEU A 251 -22.00 14.45 -19.05
C LEU A 251 -20.62 14.91 -18.58
N PHE A 252 -19.61 14.63 -19.34
CA PHE A 252 -18.19 14.95 -19.16
C PHE A 252 -17.34 13.87 -18.48
N ASP A 253 -17.05 12.83 -19.24
CA ASP A 253 -15.80 12.09 -19.05
C ASP A 253 -15.24 11.81 -20.44
N MET A 254 -14.20 12.55 -20.78
CA MET A 254 -13.54 12.42 -22.10
C MET A 254 -12.31 11.48 -22.01
N ASP A 255 -12.52 10.32 -21.39
CA ASP A 255 -11.57 9.22 -21.54
C ASP A 255 -12.37 7.90 -21.62
N GLU A 256 -12.98 7.69 -22.77
CA GLU A 256 -13.63 6.42 -23.10
C GLU A 256 -12.58 5.34 -23.33
N ASP A 257 -12.23 4.60 -22.28
CA ASP A 257 -11.65 3.26 -22.50
C ASP A 257 -11.67 2.35 -21.27
N ASP A 258 -12.83 2.20 -20.61
CA ASP A 258 -12.96 1.20 -19.53
C ASP A 258 -14.38 0.57 -19.49
N GLY A 259 -14.91 0.19 -20.65
CA GLY A 259 -16.27 -0.33 -20.76
C GLY A 259 -16.43 -1.86 -20.85
N ALA A 260 -15.52 -2.65 -20.26
CA ALA A 260 -15.62 -4.10 -20.44
C ALA A 260 -15.28 -4.96 -19.19
N GLU A 261 -15.52 -4.45 -17.97
CA GLU A 261 -15.21 -5.25 -16.78
C GLU A 261 -16.44 -5.70 -15.94
N ALA A 262 -17.62 -5.73 -16.51
CA ALA A 262 -18.82 -5.98 -15.71
C ALA A 262 -19.45 -7.38 -15.82
N LYS A 263 -18.75 -8.41 -16.34
CA LYS A 263 -19.38 -9.74 -16.42
C LYS A 263 -18.41 -10.93 -16.31
N SER A 264 -17.61 -11.01 -15.27
CA SER A 264 -16.99 -12.31 -14.98
C SER A 264 -16.59 -12.50 -13.52
N SER A 265 -17.55 -12.40 -12.60
CA SER A 265 -17.30 -12.89 -11.23
C SER A 265 -18.59 -13.09 -10.45
N GLU A 266 -19.42 -14.05 -10.84
CA GLU A 266 -20.55 -14.46 -10.00
C GLU A 266 -20.11 -15.26 -8.76
N ALA A 267 -18.80 -15.50 -8.56
CA ALA A 267 -18.28 -16.24 -7.43
C ALA A 267 -17.58 -15.36 -6.36
N ALA A 268 -17.48 -14.04 -6.58
CA ALA A 268 -16.77 -13.15 -5.66
C ALA A 268 -17.56 -11.87 -5.31
N GLY A 269 -18.88 -11.95 -5.31
CA GLY A 269 -19.77 -10.80 -5.20
C GLY A 269 -19.72 -9.97 -3.91
N GLY A 270 -18.80 -10.30 -2.97
CA GLY A 270 -18.68 -9.56 -1.72
C GLY A 270 -17.35 -8.86 -1.48
N ALA A 271 -16.38 -8.98 -2.40
CA ALA A 271 -14.99 -8.56 -2.13
C ALA A 271 -14.56 -7.27 -2.83
N VAL A 272 -15.42 -6.63 -3.62
CA VAL A 272 -15.08 -5.40 -4.36
C VAL A 272 -15.40 -4.18 -3.48
N MET A 273 -14.49 -3.21 -3.46
CA MET A 273 -14.71 -1.93 -2.76
C MET A 273 -15.55 -1.00 -3.62
N ALA A 274 -16.48 -0.27 -2.99
CA ALA A 274 -17.31 0.73 -3.67
C ALA A 274 -16.48 1.92 -4.16
N HIS A 275 -15.44 2.29 -3.40
CA HIS A 275 -14.53 3.38 -3.77
C HIS A 275 -13.46 2.86 -4.75
N PRO A 276 -13.36 3.38 -5.99
CA PRO A 276 -12.48 2.79 -7.02
C PRO A 276 -10.99 2.84 -6.67
N VAL A 277 -10.52 3.88 -6.01
CA VAL A 277 -9.10 3.97 -5.59
C VAL A 277 -8.83 2.95 -4.48
N ALA A 278 -9.78 2.78 -3.54
CA ALA A 278 -9.68 1.78 -2.47
C ALA A 278 -9.68 0.37 -3.04
N ASP A 279 -10.42 0.11 -4.12
CA ASP A 279 -10.43 -1.21 -4.78
C ASP A 279 -9.06 -1.54 -5.40
N ARG A 280 -8.45 -0.57 -6.08
CA ARG A 280 -7.08 -0.72 -6.61
C ARG A 280 -6.09 -1.00 -5.48
N LEU A 281 -6.17 -0.24 -4.39
CA LEU A 281 -5.31 -0.42 -3.22
C LEU A 281 -5.51 -1.80 -2.59
N ASP A 282 -6.77 -2.24 -2.44
CA ASP A 282 -7.11 -3.55 -1.86
C ASP A 282 -6.51 -4.71 -2.67
N THR A 283 -6.61 -4.60 -4.00
CA THR A 283 -6.00 -5.57 -4.93
C THR A 283 -4.49 -5.63 -4.70
N LEU A 284 -3.83 -4.48 -4.67
CA LEU A 284 -2.37 -4.41 -4.48
C LEU A 284 -1.95 -4.86 -3.07
N MET A 285 -2.75 -4.55 -2.04
CA MET A 285 -2.50 -5.06 -0.68
C MET A 285 -2.57 -6.58 -0.63
N ALA A 286 -3.57 -7.18 -1.30
CA ALA A 286 -3.68 -8.64 -1.37
C ALA A 286 -2.44 -9.28 -2.03
N VAL A 287 -1.96 -8.68 -3.11
CA VAL A 287 -0.73 -9.13 -3.81
C VAL A 287 0.49 -9.02 -2.88
N LEU A 288 0.65 -7.87 -2.23
CA LEU A 288 1.81 -7.63 -1.34
C LEU A 288 1.80 -8.57 -0.12
N LEU A 289 0.64 -8.75 0.52
CA LEU A 289 0.52 -9.65 1.69
C LEU A 289 0.75 -11.11 1.29
N SER A 290 0.26 -11.54 0.12
CA SER A 290 0.54 -12.87 -0.44
C SER A 290 2.04 -13.06 -0.70
N TYR A 291 2.68 -12.07 -1.29
CA TYR A 291 4.14 -12.07 -1.54
C TYR A 291 4.92 -12.22 -0.23
N ILE A 292 4.55 -11.45 0.80
CA ILE A 292 5.20 -11.51 2.12
C ILE A 292 5.10 -12.95 2.68
N LYS A 293 3.92 -13.55 2.58
CA LYS A 293 3.70 -14.94 3.02
C LYS A 293 4.58 -15.92 2.24
N ASP A 294 4.59 -15.83 0.91
CA ASP A 294 5.30 -16.77 0.04
C ASP A 294 6.83 -16.67 0.19
N VAL A 295 7.36 -15.48 0.46
CA VAL A 295 8.79 -15.29 0.73
C VAL A 295 9.18 -15.97 2.06
N CYS A 296 8.33 -15.83 3.07
CA CYS A 296 8.63 -16.30 4.43
C CYS A 296 8.36 -17.78 4.62
N TYR A 297 7.37 -18.36 3.92
CA TYR A 297 6.98 -19.76 4.06
C TYR A 297 7.43 -20.56 2.84
N VAL A 298 8.23 -21.58 3.07
CA VAL A 298 8.68 -22.52 2.03
C VAL A 298 8.17 -23.91 2.40
N ASN A 299 7.41 -24.53 1.50
CA ASN A 299 6.79 -25.85 1.71
C ASN A 299 5.98 -25.93 3.02
N GLY A 300 5.29 -24.85 3.36
CA GLY A 300 4.45 -24.77 4.55
C GLY A 300 5.20 -24.48 5.86
N SER A 301 6.52 -24.37 5.81
CA SER A 301 7.38 -24.09 6.99
C SER A 301 7.93 -22.66 6.93
N LEU A 302 7.96 -21.99 8.08
CA LEU A 302 8.52 -20.64 8.20
C LEU A 302 10.05 -20.68 8.10
N GLU A 303 10.60 -19.97 7.12
CA GLU A 303 12.03 -19.82 6.89
C GLU A 303 12.53 -18.54 7.59
N LEU A 304 13.23 -18.73 8.70
CA LEU A 304 13.64 -17.62 9.58
C LEU A 304 14.59 -16.63 8.91
N ASP A 305 15.54 -17.10 8.12
CA ASP A 305 16.54 -16.23 7.52
C ASP A 305 15.94 -15.38 6.40
N ARG A 306 15.10 -15.97 5.57
CA ARG A 306 14.33 -15.24 4.55
C ARG A 306 13.42 -14.18 5.20
N THR A 307 12.76 -14.56 6.31
CA THR A 307 11.89 -13.65 7.06
C THR A 307 12.67 -12.47 7.62
N LYS A 308 13.87 -12.70 8.19
CA LYS A 308 14.75 -11.64 8.71
C LYS A 308 15.21 -10.68 7.60
N GLU A 309 15.58 -11.22 6.44
CA GLU A 309 16.01 -10.42 5.30
C GLU A 309 14.86 -9.53 4.79
N LEU A 310 13.68 -10.13 4.58
CA LEU A 310 12.50 -9.38 4.15
C LEU A 310 12.12 -8.31 5.20
N TYR A 311 12.22 -8.65 6.48
CA TYR A 311 11.96 -7.71 7.58
C TYR A 311 12.88 -6.50 7.49
N ARG A 312 14.21 -6.70 7.30
CA ARG A 312 15.18 -5.60 7.16
C ARG A 312 14.83 -4.70 5.98
N ASP A 313 14.44 -5.30 4.85
CA ASP A 313 14.06 -4.54 3.65
C ASP A 313 12.78 -3.73 3.91
N LEU A 314 11.74 -4.35 4.48
CA LEU A 314 10.46 -3.67 4.75
C LEU A 314 10.59 -2.59 5.83
N VAL A 315 11.42 -2.80 6.85
CA VAL A 315 11.70 -1.76 7.86
C VAL A 315 12.41 -0.56 7.21
N SER A 316 13.38 -0.82 6.35
CA SER A 316 14.05 0.25 5.60
C SER A 316 13.07 1.06 4.74
N VAL A 317 12.13 0.37 4.08
CA VAL A 317 11.07 1.00 3.28
C VAL A 317 10.12 1.78 4.19
N PHE A 318 9.74 1.21 5.34
CA PHE A 318 8.88 1.85 6.33
C PHE A 318 9.50 3.17 6.82
N ASP A 319 10.75 3.14 7.25
CA ASP A 319 11.46 4.33 7.74
C ASP A 319 11.55 5.44 6.69
N LYS A 320 11.79 5.04 5.44
CA LYS A 320 12.01 5.97 4.33
C LYS A 320 10.71 6.56 3.79
N LEU A 321 9.65 5.76 3.68
CA LEU A 321 8.43 6.13 2.94
C LEU A 321 7.18 6.19 3.84
N VAL A 322 6.95 5.19 4.69
CA VAL A 322 5.69 5.04 5.42
C VAL A 322 5.66 5.97 6.64
N LEU A 323 6.69 5.92 7.47
CA LEU A 323 6.76 6.71 8.72
C LEU A 323 6.64 8.22 8.46
N PRO A 324 7.28 8.81 7.42
CA PRO A 324 7.11 10.23 7.13
C PRO A 324 5.78 10.59 6.44
N THR A 325 5.01 9.60 5.97
CA THR A 325 3.73 9.86 5.28
C THR A 325 2.60 9.99 6.30
N HIS A 326 2.05 11.18 6.39
CA HIS A 326 0.90 11.45 7.25
C HIS A 326 -0.39 10.93 6.57
N ALA A 327 -1.31 10.40 7.36
CA ALA A 327 -2.65 9.99 6.94
C ALA A 327 -2.70 8.77 5.99
N SER A 328 -1.68 7.90 5.98
CA SER A 328 -1.82 6.57 5.37
C SER A 328 -2.67 5.68 6.29
N SER A 329 -3.59 4.91 5.70
CA SER A 329 -4.56 4.11 6.47
C SER A 329 -4.30 2.60 6.39
N HIS A 330 -3.68 2.10 5.32
CA HIS A 330 -3.64 0.67 5.05
C HIS A 330 -2.25 0.10 4.74
N VAL A 331 -1.37 0.85 4.06
CA VAL A 331 -0.08 0.31 3.55
C VAL A 331 0.82 -0.16 4.70
N GLN A 332 0.80 0.49 5.84
CA GLN A 332 1.57 0.13 7.04
C GLN A 332 1.24 -1.28 7.56
N TYR A 333 0.08 -1.82 7.22
CA TYR A 333 -0.32 -3.18 7.60
C TYR A 333 0.56 -4.27 6.96
N ALA A 334 1.33 -3.97 5.93
CA ALA A 334 2.31 -4.90 5.37
C ALA A 334 3.35 -5.30 6.44
N LEU A 335 3.86 -4.32 7.18
CA LEU A 335 4.81 -4.59 8.27
C LEU A 335 4.11 -5.21 9.50
N PHE A 336 2.89 -4.78 9.82
CA PHE A 336 2.05 -5.39 10.86
C PHE A 336 1.89 -6.89 10.61
N TYR A 337 1.55 -7.27 9.37
CA TYR A 337 1.37 -8.68 8.95
C TYR A 337 2.68 -9.47 9.09
N LEU A 338 3.79 -8.93 8.60
CA LEU A 338 5.09 -9.61 8.69
C LEU A 338 5.50 -9.83 10.16
N CYS A 339 5.22 -8.88 11.04
CA CYS A 339 5.52 -8.98 12.48
C CYS A 339 4.72 -10.08 13.19
N SER A 340 3.59 -10.51 12.63
CA SER A 340 2.76 -11.57 13.20
C SER A 340 3.35 -12.96 13.01
N PHE A 341 4.27 -13.16 12.08
CA PHE A 341 4.88 -14.47 11.85
C PHE A 341 5.72 -14.86 13.08
N ARG A 342 5.51 -16.06 13.59
CA ARG A 342 6.09 -16.57 14.83
C ARG A 342 7.62 -16.61 14.77
N LEU A 343 8.21 -15.47 14.79
CA LEU A 343 9.61 -15.32 15.14
C LEU A 343 9.67 -15.44 16.66
N ALA A 344 9.98 -16.65 17.13
CA ALA A 344 10.05 -17.01 18.54
C ALA A 344 10.15 -15.85 19.52
N CYS A 345 9.25 -15.76 20.45
CA CYS A 345 9.05 -14.91 21.62
C CYS A 345 9.80 -13.57 21.77
N CYS A 346 10.95 -13.41 21.16
CA CYS A 346 11.83 -12.25 21.36
C CYS A 346 11.81 -11.23 20.21
N ARG A 347 11.13 -11.50 19.09
CA ARG A 347 11.34 -10.72 17.86
C ARG A 347 10.14 -9.92 17.34
N SER A 348 8.93 -10.15 17.84
CA SER A 348 7.84 -9.20 17.64
C SER A 348 8.15 -7.84 18.28
N ALA A 349 9.09 -7.84 19.22
CA ALA A 349 9.65 -6.63 19.80
C ALA A 349 10.55 -5.85 18.82
N TRP A 350 11.04 -6.46 17.73
CA TRP A 350 11.97 -5.81 16.81
C TRP A 350 11.37 -4.58 16.13
N PHE A 351 10.11 -4.64 15.71
CA PHE A 351 9.45 -3.47 15.14
C PHE A 351 9.37 -2.34 16.17
N LEU A 352 8.98 -2.68 17.40
CA LEU A 352 8.92 -1.73 18.50
C LEU A 352 10.33 -1.23 18.87
N GLU A 353 11.30 -2.14 18.89
CA GLU A 353 12.70 -1.82 19.13
C GLU A 353 13.26 -0.93 18.01
N GLU A 354 12.87 -1.18 16.76
CA GLU A 354 13.28 -0.37 15.62
C GLU A 354 12.65 1.02 15.68
N LEU A 355 11.36 1.12 15.96
CA LEU A 355 10.70 2.42 16.21
C LEU A 355 11.33 3.13 17.40
N TRP A 356 11.73 2.35 18.41
CA TRP A 356 12.38 2.87 19.61
C TRP A 356 13.81 3.33 19.31
N LYS A 357 14.55 2.53 18.52
CA LYS A 357 15.94 2.77 18.11
C LYS A 357 16.08 3.44 16.75
N SER A 358 14.96 3.53 15.99
CA SER A 358 14.94 3.88 14.58
C SER A 358 15.97 4.96 14.25
N SER A 359 16.75 4.64 13.26
CA SER A 359 17.81 5.49 12.72
C SER A 359 18.82 5.99 13.76
N ARG A 360 19.57 5.05 14.34
CA ARG A 360 20.78 5.33 15.15
C ARG A 360 20.62 6.26 16.35
N SER A 361 19.40 6.71 16.68
CA SER A 361 19.16 7.57 17.85
C SER A 361 17.67 7.68 18.17
N GLY A 362 17.08 6.56 18.59
CA GLY A 362 15.70 6.44 19.11
C GLY A 362 14.67 7.53 18.71
N UNK A 363 13.98 7.23 17.96
CA UNK A 363 13.16 8.17 17.39
C UNK A 363 12.32 8.91 18.31
N VAL A 364 11.64 8.22 19.02
CA VAL A 364 10.73 8.88 19.98
C VAL A 364 11.51 9.71 21.02
N LEU A 365 12.57 9.17 21.53
CA LEU A 365 13.26 9.75 22.70
C LEU A 365 14.33 10.79 22.35
N SER A 366 14.86 10.78 21.13
CA SER A 366 15.95 11.65 20.76
C SER A 366 15.49 13.07 20.40
N PRO A 367 15.96 14.09 21.13
CA PRO A 367 15.62 15.49 20.77
C PRO A 367 16.24 15.94 19.44
N ARG A 368 17.13 15.15 18.85
CA ARG A 368 17.74 15.44 17.53
C ARG A 368 16.82 15.17 16.36
N GLN A 369 15.81 14.29 16.57
CA GLN A 369 14.84 13.97 15.52
C GLN A 369 13.74 15.04 15.45
N PRO A 370 13.21 15.34 14.24
CA PRO A 370 12.09 16.27 14.10
C PRO A 370 10.89 15.84 14.96
N ALA A 371 10.23 16.80 15.59
CA ALA A 371 9.07 16.54 16.47
C ALA A 371 7.98 15.72 15.77
N VAL A 372 7.73 16.00 14.49
CA VAL A 372 6.71 15.30 13.67
C VAL A 372 7.02 13.81 13.56
N LEU A 373 8.28 13.43 13.30
CA LEU A 373 8.68 12.02 13.20
C LEU A 373 8.63 11.34 14.57
N ARG A 374 8.95 12.06 15.64
CA ARG A 374 8.86 11.54 17.02
C ARG A 374 7.39 11.26 17.39
N GLN A 375 6.50 12.17 17.01
CA GLN A 375 5.05 11.99 17.22
C GLN A 375 4.53 10.81 16.41
N ALA A 376 4.91 10.71 15.12
CA ALA A 376 4.51 9.59 14.27
C ALA A 376 4.99 8.25 14.86
N ALA A 377 6.25 8.16 15.26
CA ALA A 377 6.82 6.93 15.86
C ALA A 377 6.08 6.56 17.15
N ALA A 378 5.77 7.53 18.03
CA ALA A 378 5.00 7.27 19.23
C ALA A 378 3.58 6.77 18.91
N ALA A 379 2.93 7.36 17.91
CA ALA A 379 1.60 6.93 17.45
C ALA A 379 1.64 5.49 16.91
N TYR A 380 2.68 5.15 16.11
CA TYR A 380 2.87 3.77 15.62
C TYR A 380 3.06 2.79 16.77
N ILE A 381 3.87 3.13 17.78
CA ILE A 381 4.07 2.28 18.95
C ILE A 381 2.74 2.04 19.68
N GLY A 382 2.01 3.09 19.99
CA GLY A 382 0.74 3.00 20.72
C GLY A 382 -0.30 2.18 19.99
N SER A 383 -0.48 2.46 18.72
CA SER A 383 -1.46 1.77 17.88
C SER A 383 -1.07 0.29 17.67
N PHE A 384 0.21 0.00 17.49
CA PHE A 384 0.71 -1.38 17.36
C PHE A 384 0.52 -2.16 18.68
N LEU A 385 0.88 -1.58 19.81
CA LEU A 385 0.71 -2.22 21.12
C LEU A 385 -0.77 -2.53 21.41
N ALA A 386 -1.66 -1.62 21.02
CA ALA A 386 -3.09 -1.76 21.24
C ALA A 386 -3.70 -2.82 20.32
N ARG A 387 -3.38 -2.79 19.03
CA ARG A 387 -4.12 -3.52 17.99
C ARG A 387 -3.49 -4.86 17.57
N ALA A 388 -2.19 -5.08 17.82
CA ALA A 388 -1.51 -6.34 17.47
C ALA A 388 -1.82 -7.42 18.50
N LYS A 389 -2.87 -8.20 18.26
CA LYS A 389 -3.38 -9.28 19.14
C LYS A 389 -2.30 -10.32 19.47
N PHE A 390 -1.37 -10.55 18.55
CA PHE A 390 -0.29 -11.54 18.66
C PHE A 390 0.84 -11.13 19.62
N LEU A 391 0.86 -9.87 20.10
CA LEU A 391 1.92 -9.40 21.00
C LEU A 391 1.77 -9.98 22.41
N PRO A 392 2.83 -10.60 22.96
CA PRO A 392 2.81 -11.03 24.36
C PRO A 392 2.69 -9.86 25.32
N VAL A 393 2.02 -10.08 26.44
CA VAL A 393 1.87 -9.08 27.52
C VAL A 393 3.23 -8.59 28.05
N ALA A 394 4.22 -9.49 28.09
CA ALA A 394 5.59 -9.15 28.49
C ALA A 394 6.18 -8.04 27.60
N THR A 395 5.93 -8.11 26.27
CA THR A 395 6.38 -7.07 25.33
C THR A 395 5.66 -5.74 25.59
N VAL A 396 4.34 -5.79 25.83
CA VAL A 396 3.55 -4.59 26.15
C VAL A 396 4.11 -3.92 27.43
N ARG A 397 4.34 -4.71 28.49
CA ARG A 397 4.94 -4.21 29.74
C ARG A 397 6.31 -3.59 29.49
N ALA A 398 7.19 -4.29 28.75
CA ALA A 398 8.53 -3.78 28.46
C ALA A 398 8.48 -2.41 27.76
N CYS A 399 7.53 -2.20 26.84
CA CYS A 399 7.36 -0.91 26.16
C CYS A 399 6.86 0.17 27.12
N LEU A 400 5.90 -0.17 27.99
CA LEU A 400 5.42 0.76 29.03
C LEU A 400 6.55 1.14 30.00
N ASP A 401 7.41 0.17 30.37
CA ASP A 401 8.55 0.37 31.25
C ASP A 401 9.65 1.26 30.63
N LEU A 402 9.60 1.46 29.31
CA LEU A 402 10.46 2.43 28.62
C LEU A 402 9.78 3.80 28.49
N LEU A 403 8.50 3.82 28.09
CA LEU A 403 7.75 5.06 27.84
C LEU A 403 7.47 5.85 29.13
N VAL A 404 6.97 5.18 30.16
CA VAL A 404 6.51 5.84 31.38
C VAL A 404 7.67 6.52 32.13
N PRO A 405 8.83 5.87 32.35
CA PRO A 405 9.97 6.58 32.96
C PRO A 405 10.48 7.75 32.11
N TRP A 406 10.39 7.66 30.77
CA TRP A 406 10.72 8.80 29.91
C TRP A 406 9.77 9.98 30.15
N LEU A 407 8.46 9.71 30.27
CA LEU A 407 7.46 10.73 30.58
C LEU A 407 7.77 11.40 31.93
N HIS A 408 8.12 10.60 32.95
CA HIS A 408 8.48 11.13 34.27
C HIS A 408 9.72 12.03 34.19
N ARG A 409 10.76 11.59 33.52
CA ARG A 409 11.97 12.41 33.34
C ARG A 409 11.69 13.69 32.54
N TYR A 410 10.79 13.62 31.56
CA TYR A 410 10.37 14.80 30.80
C TYR A 410 9.71 15.83 31.71
N ILE A 411 8.80 15.37 32.57
CA ILE A 411 8.12 16.22 33.58
C ILE A 411 9.16 16.85 34.50
N ASP A 412 10.10 16.06 35.05
CA ASP A 412 11.18 16.56 35.92
C ASP A 412 11.97 17.70 35.26
N GLY A 413 12.30 17.53 33.99
CA GLY A 413 13.03 18.54 33.21
C GLY A 413 12.27 19.83 32.97
N GLN A 414 10.91 19.79 33.03
CA GLN A 414 10.07 20.99 32.84
C GLN A 414 9.76 21.70 34.17
N ASP A 415 9.72 20.97 35.28
CA ASP A 415 9.30 21.52 36.61
C ASP A 415 10.19 22.68 37.08
N SER A 416 11.43 22.73 36.64
CA SER A 416 12.40 23.79 36.98
C SER A 416 12.41 24.96 36.03
N GLY A 417 11.59 24.94 34.94
CA GLY A 417 11.62 25.95 33.89
C GLY A 417 10.35 26.80 33.77
N SER A 418 10.52 27.97 33.14
CA SER A 418 9.42 28.89 32.81
C SER A 418 8.47 28.35 31.73
N LYS A 419 8.79 27.22 31.11
CA LYS A 419 8.04 26.60 30.01
C LYS A 419 7.06 25.52 30.48
N ALA A 420 6.85 25.35 31.77
CA ALA A 420 5.94 24.34 32.33
C ALA A 420 4.47 24.77 32.19
N PHE A 421 4.00 24.90 30.95
CA PHE A 421 2.61 25.23 30.61
C PHE A 421 2.14 24.40 29.41
N CYS A 422 0.83 24.31 29.27
CA CYS A 422 0.19 23.50 28.24
C CYS A 422 0.36 24.15 26.86
N ASP A 423 1.25 23.59 26.04
CA ASP A 423 1.52 24.06 24.67
C ASP A 423 1.81 22.85 23.76
N VAL A 424 0.93 22.61 22.78
CA VAL A 424 1.03 21.47 21.85
C VAL A 424 2.23 21.64 20.92
N ALA A 425 2.51 22.86 20.46
CA ALA A 425 3.64 23.10 19.55
C ALA A 425 4.98 22.82 20.23
N LEU A 426 5.08 23.12 21.51
CA LEU A 426 6.32 22.93 22.29
C LEU A 426 6.48 21.47 22.79
N HIS A 427 5.40 20.86 23.25
CA HIS A 427 5.42 19.58 23.96
C HIS A 427 4.73 18.44 23.18
N GLY A 428 4.54 18.58 21.86
CA GLY A 428 3.86 17.60 20.98
C GLY A 428 4.30 16.15 21.22
N PRO A 429 5.60 15.84 21.16
CA PRO A 429 6.06 14.46 21.40
C PRO A 429 5.72 13.92 22.80
N PHE A 430 5.71 14.77 23.83
CA PHE A 430 5.26 14.38 25.19
C PHE A 430 3.79 14.01 25.18
N TYR A 431 2.94 14.82 24.55
CA TYR A 431 1.49 14.57 24.52
C TYR A 431 1.16 13.30 23.72
N THR A 432 1.84 13.10 22.58
CA THR A 432 1.64 11.86 21.79
C THR A 432 2.08 10.63 22.60
N ALA A 433 3.19 10.73 23.34
CA ALA A 433 3.64 9.63 24.20
C ALA A 433 2.65 9.37 25.35
N CYS A 434 2.06 10.41 25.96
CA CYS A 434 0.99 10.25 26.94
C CYS A 434 -0.21 9.51 26.32
N GLN A 435 -0.66 9.97 25.15
CA GLN A 435 -1.78 9.33 24.42
C GLN A 435 -1.46 7.87 24.09
N THR A 436 -0.22 7.57 23.69
CA THR A 436 0.27 6.20 23.47
C THR A 436 0.09 5.33 24.71
N VAL A 437 0.50 5.82 25.87
CA VAL A 437 0.36 5.08 27.14
C VAL A 437 -1.13 4.87 27.47
N PHE A 438 -1.93 5.93 27.38
CA PHE A 438 -3.38 5.85 27.69
C PHE A 438 -4.07 4.86 26.74
N TYR A 439 -3.84 4.97 25.45
CA TYR A 439 -4.44 4.11 24.40
C TYR A 439 -4.02 2.64 24.58
N THR A 440 -2.74 2.39 24.86
CA THR A 440 -2.23 1.02 25.13
C THR A 440 -2.94 0.41 26.35
N LEU A 441 -3.08 1.17 27.43
CA LEU A 441 -3.73 0.69 28.65
C LEU A 441 -5.22 0.41 28.44
N ILE A 442 -5.90 1.22 27.62
CA ILE A 442 -7.31 0.99 27.27
C ILE A 442 -7.48 -0.40 26.66
N PHE A 443 -6.63 -0.80 25.72
CA PHE A 443 -6.76 -2.08 25.02
C PHE A 443 -6.16 -3.25 25.79
N ARG A 444 -5.12 -3.02 26.60
CA ARG A 444 -4.30 -4.11 27.15
C ARG A 444 -4.44 -4.31 28.66
N HIS A 445 -5.19 -3.47 29.37
CA HIS A 445 -5.32 -3.60 30.83
C HIS A 445 -5.84 -4.97 31.24
N ARG A 446 -6.82 -5.54 30.52
CA ARG A 446 -7.37 -6.87 30.82
C ARG A 446 -6.28 -7.94 30.75
N ALA A 447 -5.49 -7.93 29.68
CA ALA A 447 -4.38 -8.87 29.48
C ALA A 447 -3.29 -8.69 30.57
N ILE A 448 -3.02 -7.45 30.99
CA ILE A 448 -2.07 -7.17 32.09
C ILE A 448 -2.56 -7.74 33.41
N LEU A 449 -3.87 -7.72 33.64
CA LEU A 449 -4.50 -8.20 34.89
C LEU A 449 -4.78 -9.71 34.87
N GLU A 450 -4.76 -10.34 33.67
CA GLU A 450 -5.00 -11.76 33.48
C GLU A 450 -3.93 -12.60 34.22
N GLY A 451 -4.33 -13.72 34.80
CA GLY A 451 -3.44 -14.62 35.52
C GLY A 451 -3.29 -14.25 37.01
N SER A 452 -3.02 -12.99 37.36
CA SER A 452 -2.97 -12.54 38.75
C SER A 452 -3.38 -11.07 38.84
N MET A 453 -4.59 -10.82 39.22
CA MET A 453 -5.16 -9.48 39.46
C MET A 453 -4.25 -8.65 40.39
N ARG A 454 -3.78 -9.27 41.48
CA ARG A 454 -2.92 -8.60 42.46
C ARG A 454 -1.60 -8.11 41.86
N GLN A 455 -0.93 -8.98 41.10
CA GLN A 455 0.35 -8.64 40.47
C GLN A 455 0.16 -7.62 39.34
N GLY A 456 -0.91 -7.77 38.55
CA GLY A 456 -1.25 -6.82 37.49
C GLY A 456 -1.55 -5.42 38.05
N LEU A 457 -2.34 -5.35 39.11
CA LEU A 457 -2.64 -4.07 39.80
C LEU A 457 -1.39 -3.45 40.40
N ALA A 458 -0.55 -4.25 41.05
CA ALA A 458 0.72 -3.76 41.62
C ALA A 458 1.62 -3.16 40.53
N TYR A 459 1.66 -3.83 39.34
CA TYR A 459 2.39 -3.31 38.20
C TYR A 459 1.82 -1.97 37.72
N LEU A 460 0.49 -1.89 37.53
CA LEU A 460 -0.16 -0.65 37.05
C LEU A 460 0.01 0.50 38.06
N GLN A 461 -0.07 0.22 39.36
CA GLN A 461 0.19 1.21 40.40
C GLN A 461 1.64 1.70 40.37
N GLY A 462 2.58 0.78 40.09
CA GLY A 462 4.01 1.09 39.97
C GLY A 462 4.36 2.06 38.83
N LEU A 463 3.49 2.16 37.81
CA LEU A 463 3.68 3.11 36.70
C LEU A 463 3.51 4.58 37.16
N ASN A 464 2.89 4.84 38.29
CA ASN A 464 2.65 6.19 38.84
C ASN A 464 2.01 7.12 37.80
N LEU A 465 0.90 6.66 37.22
CA LEU A 465 0.16 7.40 36.18
C LEU A 465 -0.41 8.73 36.71
N GLU A 466 -0.69 8.80 38.03
CA GLU A 466 -1.20 10.00 38.67
C GLU A 466 -0.27 11.19 38.41
N ARG A 467 1.03 10.99 38.52
CA ARG A 467 2.03 12.05 38.29
C ARG A 467 1.96 12.60 36.87
N ILE A 468 1.72 11.73 35.87
CA ILE A 468 1.58 12.14 34.48
C ILE A 468 0.32 12.98 34.29
N VAL A 469 -0.81 12.49 34.84
CA VAL A 469 -2.13 13.14 34.73
C VAL A 469 -2.17 14.49 35.45
N MET A 470 -1.51 14.60 36.59
CA MET A 470 -1.55 15.79 37.49
C MET A 470 -0.50 16.85 37.14
N CYS A 471 0.41 16.57 36.20
CA CYS A 471 1.49 17.50 35.87
C CYS A 471 0.96 18.79 35.21
N ARG A 472 1.74 19.86 35.30
CA ARG A 472 1.40 21.21 34.78
C ARG A 472 1.16 21.22 33.25
N LEU A 473 1.70 20.26 32.54
CA LEU A 473 1.52 20.12 31.08
C LEU A 473 0.11 19.68 30.71
N ASN A 474 -0.65 19.11 31.63
CA ASN A 474 -2.07 18.77 31.52
C ASN A 474 -2.41 17.93 30.28
N PRO A 475 -1.91 16.68 30.16
CA PRO A 475 -2.16 15.87 28.96
C PRO A 475 -3.64 15.56 28.73
N LEU A 476 -4.47 15.52 29.78
CA LEU A 476 -5.91 15.25 29.63
C LEU A 476 -6.65 16.39 28.89
N LYS A 477 -6.05 17.59 28.79
CA LYS A 477 -6.61 18.70 28.01
C LYS A 477 -6.29 18.59 26.52
N VAL A 478 -5.16 17.96 26.19
CA VAL A 478 -4.56 17.97 24.85
C VAL A 478 -4.85 16.68 24.07
N CYS A 479 -4.79 15.53 24.77
CA CYS A 479 -5.04 14.23 24.17
C CYS A 479 -6.51 14.10 23.73
N LEU A 480 -6.76 13.22 22.77
CA LEU A 480 -8.08 13.01 22.17
C LEU A 480 -9.13 12.70 23.27
N PRO A 481 -10.27 13.39 23.29
CA PRO A 481 -11.29 13.17 24.33
C PRO A 481 -11.78 11.73 24.45
N ALA A 482 -11.99 11.02 23.35
CA ALA A 482 -12.37 9.59 23.38
C ALA A 482 -11.35 8.75 24.16
N VAL A 483 -10.06 8.99 23.95
CA VAL A 483 -8.97 8.30 24.65
C VAL A 483 -8.96 8.68 26.14
N THR A 484 -9.03 9.97 26.46
CA THR A 484 -8.94 10.44 27.84
C THR A 484 -10.15 10.00 28.68
N ASN A 485 -11.35 10.01 28.11
CA ASN A 485 -12.58 9.58 28.81
C ASN A 485 -12.54 8.08 29.10
N MET A 486 -12.14 7.26 28.13
CA MET A 486 -12.04 5.81 28.31
C MET A 486 -10.92 5.45 29.31
N PHE A 487 -9.79 6.14 29.24
CA PHE A 487 -8.69 5.99 30.21
C PHE A 487 -9.17 6.35 31.61
N ALA A 488 -9.94 7.44 31.77
CA ALA A 488 -10.50 7.88 33.05
C ALA A 488 -11.45 6.81 33.65
N ALA A 489 -12.29 6.19 32.79
CA ALA A 489 -13.20 5.13 33.23
C ALA A 489 -12.43 3.91 33.75
N ILE A 490 -11.40 3.47 33.02
CA ILE A 490 -10.58 2.30 33.39
C ILE A 490 -9.78 2.59 34.69
N THR A 491 -9.12 3.75 34.77
CA THR A 491 -8.31 4.10 35.94
C THR A 491 -9.17 4.30 37.18
N ARG A 492 -10.41 4.78 37.02
CA ARG A 492 -11.38 4.84 38.14
C ARG A 492 -11.78 3.43 38.60
N LYS A 493 -12.13 2.54 37.68
CA LYS A 493 -12.54 1.15 37.96
C LYS A 493 -11.49 0.42 38.84
N TYR A 494 -10.21 0.61 38.52
CA TYR A 494 -9.11 -0.07 39.23
C TYR A 494 -8.43 0.82 40.27
N GLN A 495 -8.98 2.00 40.56
CA GLN A 495 -8.50 2.96 41.56
C GLN A 495 -7.02 3.35 41.38
N LEU A 496 -6.63 3.55 40.12
CA LEU A 496 -5.25 3.91 39.75
C LEU A 496 -5.03 5.42 39.74
N VAL A 497 -5.95 6.17 39.11
CA VAL A 497 -5.91 7.64 39.00
C VAL A 497 -7.34 8.16 38.95
N PHE A 498 -7.57 9.33 39.52
CA PHE A 498 -8.87 10.00 39.47
C PHE A 498 -8.82 11.18 38.50
N CYS A 499 -9.25 10.95 37.26
CA CYS A 499 -9.11 11.90 36.14
C CYS A 499 -10.27 12.89 36.02
N TYR A 500 -11.48 12.55 36.54
CA TYR A 500 -12.72 13.28 36.24
C TYR A 500 -12.70 14.73 36.66
N THR A 501 -12.12 15.04 37.82
CA THR A 501 -12.00 16.43 38.32
C THR A 501 -11.17 17.31 37.37
N ILE A 502 -10.14 16.72 36.78
CA ILE A 502 -9.27 17.45 35.83
C ILE A 502 -10.02 17.65 34.50
N ILE A 503 -10.67 16.59 33.99
CA ILE A 503 -11.46 16.64 32.75
C ILE A 503 -12.56 17.69 32.89
N GLU A 504 -13.30 17.69 34.00
CA GLU A 504 -14.36 18.65 34.24
C GLU A 504 -13.82 20.10 34.33
N ARG A 505 -12.70 20.28 35.04
CA ARG A 505 -12.03 21.60 35.09
C ARG A 505 -11.62 22.08 33.70
N ASN A 506 -11.04 21.18 32.90
CA ASN A 506 -10.65 21.49 31.52
C ASN A 506 -11.86 21.89 30.66
N SER A 507 -12.99 21.19 30.79
CA SER A 507 -14.24 21.47 30.06
C SER A 507 -14.79 22.85 30.43
N ARG A 508 -14.76 23.20 31.70
CA ARG A 508 -15.22 24.52 32.19
C ARG A 508 -14.37 25.66 31.62
N LEU A 509 -13.06 25.47 31.49
CA LEU A 509 -12.13 26.47 30.95
C LEU A 509 -12.27 26.64 29.44
N MET A 510 -12.94 25.71 28.75
CA MET A 510 -13.18 25.76 27.32
C MET A 510 -14.47 26.49 26.95
N LEU A 511 -15.34 26.79 27.93
CA LEU A 511 -16.56 27.56 27.68
C LEU A 511 -16.20 29.02 27.39
N PRO A 512 -16.70 29.61 26.28
CA PRO A 512 -16.37 30.99 25.94
C PRO A 512 -16.99 31.93 26.96
N THR A 513 -16.15 32.68 27.67
CA THR A 513 -16.56 33.65 28.72
C THR A 513 -16.85 35.03 28.13
N VAL A 514 -16.87 35.21 26.82
CA VAL A 514 -17.06 36.52 26.24
C VAL A 514 -18.29 36.53 25.32
N ARG A 515 -19.37 37.13 25.81
CA ARG A 515 -20.44 37.63 24.94
C ARG A 515 -19.98 38.97 24.40
N ASN A 516 -19.42 39.01 23.20
CA ASN A 516 -19.23 40.24 22.49
C ASN A 516 -20.54 40.67 21.83
N SER A 517 -21.00 41.85 22.16
CA SER A 517 -22.25 42.43 21.74
C SER A 517 -22.27 42.92 20.27
N GLN A 518 -21.38 42.42 19.43
CA GLN A 518 -21.42 42.66 17.99
C GLN A 518 -21.37 41.33 17.26
N GLY A 519 -22.44 41.02 16.54
CA GLY A 519 -22.73 39.78 15.88
C GLY A 519 -21.73 39.36 14.83
N GLY A 520 -20.66 38.70 15.27
CA GLY A 520 -19.76 37.95 14.45
C GLY A 520 -19.42 36.65 15.18
N SER A 521 -19.96 35.54 14.72
CA SER A 521 -19.62 34.24 15.19
C SER A 521 -18.16 33.90 14.82
N ALA A 522 -17.23 34.36 15.65
CA ALA A 522 -15.86 33.86 15.58
C ALA A 522 -15.86 32.52 16.31
N THR A 523 -16.00 31.43 15.58
CA THR A 523 -15.63 30.11 16.07
C THR A 523 -14.14 30.16 16.41
N LEU A 524 -13.85 30.30 17.70
CA LEU A 524 -12.52 30.06 18.21
C LEU A 524 -12.21 28.57 17.98
N THR A 525 -11.63 28.29 16.82
CA THR A 525 -11.04 26.98 16.56
C THR A 525 -10.06 26.67 17.69
N ASN A 526 -10.25 25.52 18.29
CA ASN A 526 -9.40 25.04 19.37
C ASN A 526 -7.98 24.78 18.79
N THR A 527 -7.15 25.80 18.80
CA THR A 527 -5.79 25.78 18.22
C THR A 527 -4.82 24.88 19.00
N ASN A 528 -5.29 24.24 20.08
CA ASN A 528 -4.46 23.46 20.98
C ASN A 528 -4.80 21.95 20.99
N ALA A 529 -5.53 21.45 19.99
CA ALA A 529 -5.80 20.01 19.90
C ALA A 529 -4.58 19.29 19.32
N LEU A 530 -4.23 18.16 19.93
CA LEU A 530 -3.20 17.26 19.40
C LEU A 530 -3.69 16.67 18.06
N ASP A 531 -2.87 16.78 17.03
CA ASP A 531 -3.13 16.09 15.78
C ASP A 531 -2.95 14.58 16.01
N SER A 532 -4.06 13.89 16.24
CA SER A 532 -4.08 12.48 16.64
C SER A 532 -4.12 11.59 15.42
N PHE A 533 -3.13 10.72 15.32
CA PHE A 533 -2.99 9.74 14.25
C PHE A 533 -2.94 8.34 14.86
N PHE A 534 -3.80 7.45 14.38
CA PHE A 534 -3.86 6.05 14.82
C PHE A 534 -3.58 5.15 13.61
N PRO A 535 -2.30 4.82 13.36
CA PRO A 535 -1.89 4.11 12.13
C PRO A 535 -2.58 2.75 11.92
N PHE A 536 -2.95 2.06 12.99
CA PHE A 536 -3.62 0.76 12.90
C PHE A 536 -5.08 0.87 13.37
N ASP A 537 -5.80 1.88 12.90
CA ASP A 537 -7.26 1.96 12.94
C ASP A 537 -7.87 0.77 12.19
N PRO A 538 -9.13 0.41 12.42
CA PRO A 538 -9.72 -0.75 11.76
C PRO A 538 -9.47 -0.80 10.25
N TYR A 539 -9.12 -1.97 9.77
CA TYR A 539 -8.74 -2.22 8.38
C TYR A 539 -10.01 -2.30 7.52
N LEU A 540 -10.15 -1.39 6.56
CA LEU A 540 -11.38 -1.23 5.78
C LEU A 540 -11.41 -2.06 4.48
N LEU A 541 -10.25 -2.47 3.96
CA LEU A 541 -10.14 -3.14 2.67
C LEU A 541 -10.68 -4.57 2.76
N LYS A 542 -11.59 -4.94 1.86
CA LYS A 542 -12.38 -6.19 1.94
C LYS A 542 -11.60 -7.44 1.50
N ARG A 543 -10.95 -7.37 0.33
CA ARG A 543 -10.26 -8.53 -0.29
C ARG A 543 -9.05 -8.98 0.54
N SER A 544 -8.25 -8.03 1.01
CA SER A 544 -7.04 -8.27 1.79
C SER A 544 -7.30 -8.44 3.29
N ARG A 545 -8.51 -8.15 3.77
CA ARG A 545 -8.93 -8.26 5.18
C ARG A 545 -8.60 -9.63 5.79
N LYS A 546 -8.76 -10.71 5.01
CA LYS A 546 -8.49 -12.09 5.45
C LYS A 546 -7.08 -12.30 6.04
N PHE A 547 -6.09 -11.49 5.65
CA PHE A 547 -4.73 -11.57 6.17
C PHE A 547 -4.60 -10.85 7.51
N ILE A 548 -5.40 -9.81 7.75
CA ILE A 548 -5.25 -8.89 8.90
C ILE A 548 -6.22 -9.25 10.04
N GLU A 549 -7.46 -9.54 9.72
CA GLU A 549 -8.53 -9.77 10.69
C GLU A 549 -8.18 -10.78 11.81
N PRO A 550 -7.57 -11.95 11.51
CA PRO A 550 -7.23 -12.88 12.59
C PRO A 550 -6.18 -12.37 13.58
N LEU A 551 -5.42 -11.34 13.20
CA LEU A 551 -4.28 -10.80 13.93
C LEU A 551 -4.64 -9.52 14.71
N TYR A 552 -5.83 -8.98 14.47
CA TYR A 552 -6.24 -7.65 14.87
C TYR A 552 -7.04 -7.69 16.18
N GLN A 553 -6.70 -6.82 17.12
CA GLN A 553 -7.45 -6.65 18.37
C GLN A 553 -8.59 -5.66 18.11
N VAL A 554 -9.79 -6.19 17.97
CA VAL A 554 -11.02 -5.42 17.83
C VAL A 554 -11.33 -4.70 19.14
N TRP A 555 -11.92 -3.51 19.07
CA TRP A 555 -12.42 -2.80 20.23
C TRP A 555 -13.65 -3.54 20.77
N GLU A 556 -13.62 -3.83 22.07
CA GLU A 556 -14.76 -4.41 22.79
C GLU A 556 -15.22 -3.40 23.82
N GLU A 557 -16.42 -2.91 23.67
CA GLU A 557 -17.02 -2.05 24.70
C GLU A 557 -16.96 -2.76 26.05
N PRO A 558 -16.60 -2.05 27.12
CA PRO A 558 -16.66 -2.64 28.46
C PRO A 558 -18.12 -2.88 28.83
N GLY A 559 -18.59 -4.11 28.64
CA GLY A 559 -19.93 -4.53 29.02
C GLY A 559 -20.19 -4.25 30.50
N ASP A 560 -21.33 -3.67 30.80
CA ASP A 560 -21.81 -3.53 32.15
C ASP A 560 -22.00 -4.91 32.77
N CYS A 561 -21.22 -5.20 33.77
CA CYS A 561 -21.39 -6.23 34.79
C CYS A 561 -21.89 -7.63 34.36
N GLU A 562 -21.07 -8.60 34.55
CA GLU A 562 -21.48 -9.98 34.74
C GLU A 562 -22.50 -10.05 35.89
N VAL A 563 -23.78 -9.99 35.58
CA VAL A 563 -24.83 -10.51 36.44
C VAL A 563 -25.26 -11.84 35.79
N ASP A 564 -25.03 -12.93 36.48
CA ASP A 564 -25.49 -14.26 36.11
C ASP A 564 -26.97 -14.24 35.70
N ALA A 565 -27.23 -14.28 34.40
CA ALA A 565 -28.54 -14.53 33.86
C ALA A 565 -28.48 -15.70 32.86
N PRO A 566 -29.46 -16.61 32.89
CA PRO A 566 -29.40 -17.84 32.10
C PRO A 566 -29.47 -17.55 30.60
N ARG A 567 -28.59 -18.22 29.86
CA ARG A 567 -28.45 -18.13 28.41
C ARG A 567 -29.77 -18.43 27.68
N LYS A 568 -30.31 -17.46 26.98
CA LYS A 568 -31.33 -17.68 25.95
C LYS A 568 -30.64 -17.91 24.60
N PRO A 569 -31.20 -18.75 23.72
CA PRO A 569 -30.54 -19.09 22.46
C PRO A 569 -30.45 -17.88 21.53
N VAL A 570 -29.25 -17.66 21.04
CA VAL A 570 -28.89 -16.56 20.15
C VAL A 570 -29.53 -16.76 18.79
N ARG A 571 -30.36 -15.84 18.37
CA ARG A 571 -30.71 -15.66 16.94
C ARG A 571 -29.47 -15.09 16.24
N GLN A 572 -29.03 -15.78 15.21
CA GLN A 572 -28.02 -15.27 14.31
C GLN A 572 -28.54 -14.02 13.61
N CYS A 573 -28.18 -12.87 14.14
CA CYS A 573 -28.19 -11.63 13.36
C CYS A 573 -26.76 -11.39 12.91
N SER A 574 -26.56 -11.41 11.61
CA SER A 574 -25.32 -10.96 11.00
C SER A 574 -25.29 -9.43 11.09
N ALA A 575 -24.86 -8.94 12.24
CA ALA A 575 -24.53 -7.53 12.37
C ALA A 575 -22.99 -7.45 12.26
N GLU A 576 -22.52 -6.79 11.25
CA GLU A 576 -21.14 -6.35 11.19
C GLU A 576 -20.99 -5.31 12.31
N GLU A 577 -20.38 -5.72 13.40
CA GLU A 577 -20.07 -4.79 14.50
C GLU A 577 -18.93 -3.91 14.04
N GLU A 578 -19.22 -2.66 13.78
CA GLU A 578 -18.24 -1.66 13.43
C GLU A 578 -17.31 -1.42 14.65
N ASP A 579 -16.02 -1.63 14.48
CA ASP A 579 -15.00 -1.39 15.50
C ASP A 579 -14.69 0.11 15.52
N ASP A 580 -15.60 0.87 16.11
CA ASP A 580 -15.51 2.33 16.10
C ASP A 580 -15.15 2.89 17.47
N PHE A 581 -13.94 2.59 17.94
CA PHE A 581 -13.42 3.13 19.18
C PHE A 581 -13.40 4.67 19.21
N LEU A 582 -13.16 5.29 18.05
CA LEU A 582 -12.95 6.75 17.97
C LEU A 582 -14.25 7.53 17.80
N GLN A 583 -15.35 6.89 17.36
CA GLN A 583 -16.65 7.54 17.20
C GLN A 583 -17.61 7.28 18.38
N GLY A 584 -17.26 6.39 19.31
CA GLY A 584 -18.11 6.05 20.46
C GLY A 584 -18.49 7.28 21.27
N GLU A 585 -19.78 7.62 21.31
CA GLU A 585 -20.31 8.64 22.20
C GLU A 585 -20.06 8.28 23.66
N ALA A 586 -19.70 9.28 24.43
CA ALA A 586 -19.48 9.12 25.86
C ALA A 586 -20.69 8.50 26.53
N VAL A 587 -20.48 7.37 27.22
CA VAL A 587 -21.49 6.73 28.03
C VAL A 587 -22.07 7.77 29.01
N GLN A 588 -23.35 8.05 28.89
CA GLN A 588 -24.03 8.91 29.83
C GLN A 588 -24.02 8.24 31.20
N THR A 589 -23.32 8.85 32.16
CA THR A 589 -23.44 8.48 33.53
C THR A 589 -24.78 9.00 34.07
N ASP A 590 -25.73 8.12 34.33
CA ASP A 590 -26.95 8.45 35.04
C ASP A 590 -26.63 9.03 36.41
N GLY A 591 -27.07 10.22 36.65
CA GLY A 591 -27.11 10.78 37.98
C GLY A 591 -26.81 12.26 38.18
N VAL A 592 -27.41 13.16 37.40
CA VAL A 592 -27.72 14.51 37.91
C VAL A 592 -28.97 15.03 37.19
N VAL A 593 -29.97 15.31 37.99
CA VAL A 593 -31.26 15.88 37.53
C VAL A 593 -31.06 17.31 37.04
N GLY A 594 -31.51 17.56 35.83
CA GLY A 594 -31.95 18.87 35.39
C GLY A 594 -30.95 19.71 34.60
N MET A 595 -30.96 19.50 33.32
CA MET A 595 -30.93 20.54 32.27
C MET A 595 -30.98 19.87 30.89
N THR A 596 -31.92 20.25 30.09
CA THR A 596 -32.11 19.80 28.69
C THR A 596 -30.88 20.12 27.86
N PRO A 597 -30.27 19.14 27.21
CA PRO A 597 -29.20 19.42 26.25
C PRO A 597 -29.80 19.90 24.93
N GLY A 598 -29.39 21.06 24.47
CA GLY A 598 -29.62 21.49 23.13
C GLY A 598 -28.84 20.59 22.15
N SER A 599 -29.49 20.23 21.07
CA SER A 599 -28.92 19.42 20.01
C SER A 599 -27.60 20.02 19.49
N TYR A 600 -26.50 19.34 19.68
CA TYR A 600 -25.25 19.66 19.02
C TYR A 600 -25.12 18.80 17.77
N GLU A 601 -25.45 19.38 16.63
CA GLU A 601 -24.98 18.86 15.36
C GLU A 601 -23.48 19.20 15.26
N SER A 602 -22.65 18.23 15.57
CA SER A 602 -21.22 18.39 15.32
C SER A 602 -20.90 17.96 13.90
N HIS A 603 -20.97 18.91 12.98
CA HIS A 603 -20.32 18.73 11.68
C HIS A 603 -18.81 18.89 11.92
N LEU A 604 -18.14 17.79 12.20
CA LEU A 604 -16.70 17.75 12.20
C LEU A 604 -16.22 17.72 10.74
N HIS A 605 -16.20 18.87 10.12
CA HIS A 605 -15.37 19.02 8.93
C HIS A 605 -13.92 19.04 9.41
N SER A 606 -13.19 18.00 9.09
CA SER A 606 -11.73 18.00 9.20
C SER A 606 -11.20 19.24 8.50
N PRO A 607 -10.36 20.04 9.14
CA PRO A 607 -9.76 21.18 8.46
C PRO A 607 -8.95 20.65 7.27
N ARG A 608 -9.20 21.18 6.10
CA ARG A 608 -8.41 20.92 4.90
C ARG A 608 -6.94 21.08 5.26
N SER A 609 -6.20 20.02 5.13
CA SER A 609 -4.76 19.99 5.27
C SER A 609 -4.17 21.18 4.48
N VAL A 610 -3.60 22.11 5.19
CA VAL A 610 -2.72 23.12 4.59
C VAL A 610 -1.55 22.33 4.02
N GLY A 611 -1.42 22.33 2.71
CA GLY A 611 -0.59 21.41 1.97
C GLY A 611 0.82 21.27 2.52
N SER A 612 1.23 20.04 2.67
CA SER A 612 2.64 19.70 2.84
C SER A 612 3.44 20.34 1.70
N PRO A 613 4.57 20.96 1.98
CA PRO A 613 5.38 21.53 0.90
C PRO A 613 5.74 20.45 -0.13
N PRO A 614 5.75 20.78 -1.41
CA PRO A 614 6.03 19.79 -2.45
C PRO A 614 7.41 19.15 -2.26
N ILE A 615 7.48 17.88 -2.51
CA ILE A 615 8.66 17.00 -2.35
C ILE A 615 9.88 17.44 -3.20
N ALA A 616 9.76 18.54 -3.96
CA ALA A 616 10.77 19.01 -4.91
C ALA A 616 12.06 19.58 -4.27
N PHE A 617 12.14 19.69 -2.93
CA PHE A 617 13.31 20.30 -2.29
C PHE A 617 14.37 19.31 -1.76
N LEU A 618 14.24 18.01 -2.05
CA LEU A 618 15.20 17.01 -1.56
C LEU A 618 16.23 16.54 -2.60
N HIS A 619 16.31 17.20 -3.76
CA HIS A 619 17.35 16.92 -4.74
C HIS A 619 18.26 18.14 -4.94
N ARG A 620 19.25 18.27 -4.07
CA ARG A 620 20.49 18.98 -4.43
C ARG A 620 21.59 17.93 -4.61
N PRO A 621 22.25 17.93 -5.76
CA PRO A 621 23.41 17.06 -5.95
C PRO A 621 24.66 17.67 -5.31
N PHE A 622 25.34 16.87 -4.56
CA PHE A 622 26.78 16.94 -4.34
C PHE A 622 27.34 15.55 -4.45
#